data_2a490bf380f68e31a1da82914da12e44
#
_entry.id   2a490bf380f68e31a1da82914da12e44
#
_cell.length_a   1.000
_cell.length_b   1.000
_cell.length_c   1.000
_cell.angle_alpha   90.00
_cell.angle_beta   90.00
_cell.angle_gamma   90.00
#
_symmetry.space_group_name_H-M   'P 1'
#
loop_
_entity.id
_entity.type
_entity.pdbx_description
1 polymer ?
#
loop_
_entity_poly.entity_id
_entity_poly.type
_entity_poly.pdbx_seq_one_letter_code
_entity_poly.pdbx_strand_id
1 'polypeptide(L)'
;MRSGGKVLHAYVAAHAASASAAVGIVFVDDRGDVVRRVGRRLQEPQPEPARDLAAFRGILHALWNARRQGCRRVIVHSDHPEVVAQINGVCEVRFGLIGPYLEVRALLHAYRSARVEVDVSGRVEEARALAAAALAADVTDDIVRDLPLWAGPGAEAGSSGRQGPAVA
;
A
#
# COMPACT_ATOMS: atom_id res chain seq x y z
N MET A 1 32.25 -0.80 -1.91
CA MET A 1 31.07 0.00 -2.24
C MET A 1 29.83 -0.68 -1.67
N ARG A 2 29.25 -0.12 -0.63
CA ARG A 2 27.97 -0.62 -0.10
C ARG A 2 26.87 -0.11 -1.02
N SER A 3 26.33 -0.96 -1.85
CA SER A 3 25.09 -0.70 -2.56
C SER A 3 23.99 -0.56 -1.52
N GLY A 4 23.77 0.63 -1.04
CA GLY A 4 22.67 0.98 -0.20
C GLY A 4 21.39 0.84 -1.03
N GLY A 5 20.80 -0.37 -1.04
CA GLY A 5 19.56 -0.60 -1.76
C GLY A 5 18.51 0.40 -1.28
N LYS A 6 17.83 1.04 -2.23
CA LYS A 6 16.78 2.02 -1.98
C LYS A 6 15.74 1.46 -1.01
N VAL A 7 15.34 2.26 -0.04
CA VAL A 7 14.27 1.96 0.90
C VAL A 7 12.98 2.56 0.37
N LEU A 8 11.92 1.77 0.30
CA LEU A 8 10.59 2.26 -0.05
C LEU A 8 9.79 2.49 1.23
N HIS A 9 9.16 3.63 1.33
CA HIS A 9 8.20 3.94 2.39
C HIS A 9 6.79 3.78 1.85
N ALA A 10 5.95 3.02 2.54
CA ALA A 10 4.55 2.85 2.21
C ALA A 10 3.68 3.42 3.34
N TYR A 11 2.95 4.49 3.07
CA TYR A 11 2.00 5.08 4.00
C TYR A 11 0.63 4.46 3.75
N VAL A 12 0.07 3.80 4.75
CA VAL A 12 -1.14 2.99 4.63
C VAL A 12 -2.21 3.49 5.58
N ALA A 13 -3.39 3.74 5.03
CA ALA A 13 -4.59 4.03 5.81
C ALA A 13 -5.72 3.09 5.40
N ALA A 14 -6.56 2.74 6.37
CA ALA A 14 -7.77 1.97 6.15
C ALA A 14 -8.99 2.78 6.58
N HIS A 15 -10.06 2.67 5.81
CA HIS A 15 -11.34 3.28 6.13
C HIS A 15 -12.43 2.21 6.04
N ALA A 16 -13.23 2.10 7.09
CA ALA A 16 -14.35 1.17 7.15
C ALA A 16 -15.64 1.92 7.49
N ALA A 17 -16.70 1.65 6.75
CA ALA A 17 -18.03 2.20 6.98
C ALA A 17 -19.06 1.12 6.73
N SER A 18 -19.86 0.79 7.74
CA SER A 18 -20.86 -0.29 7.69
C SER A 18 -20.24 -1.62 7.22
N ALA A 19 -20.72 -2.17 6.12
CA ALA A 19 -20.24 -3.44 5.54
C ALA A 19 -19.13 -3.25 4.49
N SER A 20 -18.65 -2.03 4.28
CA SER A 20 -17.66 -1.69 3.26
C SER A 20 -16.38 -1.18 3.87
N ALA A 21 -15.26 -1.49 3.24
CA ALA A 21 -13.95 -0.97 3.63
C ALA A 21 -13.11 -0.65 2.40
N ALA A 22 -12.18 0.27 2.57
CA ALA A 22 -11.21 0.62 1.55
C ALA A 22 -9.85 0.88 2.19
N VAL A 23 -8.80 0.74 1.39
CA VAL A 23 -7.43 1.05 1.78
C VAL A 23 -6.82 2.06 0.83
N GLY A 24 -5.99 2.93 1.36
CA GLY A 24 -5.18 3.86 0.60
C GLY A 24 -3.71 3.63 0.90
N ILE A 25 -2.87 3.70 -0.11
CA ILE A 25 -1.43 3.51 0.02
C ILE A 25 -0.72 4.57 -0.81
N VAL A 26 0.23 5.24 -0.19
CA VAL A 26 1.14 6.16 -0.86
C VAL A 26 2.56 5.63 -0.71
N PHE A 27 3.19 5.32 -1.83
CA PHE A 27 4.58 4.89 -1.86
C PHE A 27 5.49 6.08 -2.09
N VAL A 28 6.52 6.18 -1.28
CA VAL A 28 7.48 7.29 -1.28
C VAL A 28 8.89 6.70 -1.31
N ASP A 29 9.75 7.23 -2.13
CA ASP A 29 11.13 6.80 -2.21
C ASP A 29 11.99 7.38 -1.06
N ASP A 30 13.27 7.02 -1.03
CA ASP A 30 14.23 7.48 -0.03
C ASP A 30 14.57 8.99 -0.12
N ARG A 31 14.13 9.67 -1.18
CA ARG A 31 14.23 11.12 -1.35
C ARG A 31 13.00 11.87 -0.85
N GLY A 32 11.94 11.15 -0.57
CA GLY A 32 10.66 11.71 -0.18
C GLY A 32 9.70 11.99 -1.34
N ASP A 33 10.03 11.53 -2.55
CA ASP A 33 9.18 11.68 -3.72
C ASP A 33 8.13 10.59 -3.78
N VAL A 34 6.90 10.96 -4.10
CA VAL A 34 5.80 10.01 -4.29
C VAL A 34 5.99 9.28 -5.60
N VAL A 35 6.13 7.96 -5.53
CA VAL A 35 6.36 7.10 -6.69
C VAL A 35 5.11 6.33 -7.13
N ARG A 36 4.14 6.16 -6.22
CA ARG A 36 2.87 5.50 -6.53
C ARG A 36 1.78 5.83 -5.52
N ARG A 37 0.54 5.89 -5.98
CA ARG A 37 -0.68 6.01 -5.16
C ARG A 37 -1.63 4.87 -5.49
N VAL A 38 -2.22 4.25 -4.47
CA VAL A 38 -3.20 3.17 -4.62
C VAL A 38 -4.38 3.47 -3.70
N GLY A 39 -5.58 3.49 -4.28
CA GLY A 39 -6.83 3.47 -3.54
C GLY A 39 -7.59 2.23 -3.95
N ARG A 40 -8.00 1.38 -3.01
CA ARG A 40 -8.68 0.13 -3.30
C ARG A 40 -9.83 -0.15 -2.35
N ARG A 41 -11.00 -0.42 -2.91
CA ARG A 41 -12.13 -0.94 -2.15
C ARG A 41 -11.93 -2.44 -1.88
N LEU A 42 -12.15 -2.87 -0.64
CA LEU A 42 -12.10 -4.28 -0.28
C LEU A 42 -13.45 -4.92 -0.61
N GLN A 43 -13.43 -6.00 -1.38
CA GLN A 43 -14.62 -6.65 -1.91
C GLN A 43 -15.24 -7.66 -0.94
N GLU A 44 -14.47 -8.12 0.04
CA GLU A 44 -14.95 -9.11 1.00
C GLU A 44 -15.80 -8.45 2.09
N PRO A 45 -16.88 -9.11 2.55
CA PRO A 45 -17.58 -8.69 3.75
C PRO A 45 -16.58 -8.59 4.91
N GLN A 46 -16.61 -7.48 5.61
CA GLN A 46 -15.68 -7.26 6.73
C GLN A 46 -16.35 -7.70 8.02
N PRO A 47 -15.98 -8.88 8.60
CA PRO A 47 -16.42 -9.23 9.94
C PRO A 47 -15.86 -8.23 10.96
N GLU A 48 -16.54 -8.08 12.08
CA GLU A 48 -16.00 -7.29 13.17
C GLU A 48 -14.76 -7.97 13.78
N PRO A 49 -13.69 -7.22 14.07
CA PRO A 49 -13.54 -5.76 13.96
C PRO A 49 -13.09 -5.32 12.55
N ALA A 50 -14.02 -4.81 11.76
CA ALA A 50 -13.83 -4.48 10.35
C ALA A 50 -12.66 -3.51 10.11
N ARG A 51 -12.46 -2.54 11.00
CA ARG A 51 -11.37 -1.56 10.89
C ARG A 51 -9.99 -2.20 11.03
N ASP A 52 -9.83 -3.10 11.99
CA ASP A 52 -8.57 -3.79 12.23
C ASP A 52 -8.24 -4.71 11.04
N LEU A 53 -9.23 -5.46 10.56
CA LEU A 53 -9.04 -6.32 9.38
C LEU A 53 -8.69 -5.50 8.14
N ALA A 54 -9.35 -4.38 7.91
CA ALA A 54 -9.02 -3.48 6.81
C ALA A 54 -7.58 -2.93 6.93
N ALA A 55 -7.13 -2.61 8.13
CA ALA A 55 -5.74 -2.18 8.35
C ALA A 55 -4.73 -3.28 8.05
N PHE A 56 -4.97 -4.52 8.47
CA PHE A 56 -4.14 -5.67 8.09
C PHE A 56 -4.11 -5.87 6.57
N ARG A 57 -5.27 -5.79 5.92
CA ARG A 57 -5.37 -5.92 4.46
C ARG A 57 -4.62 -4.81 3.74
N GLY A 58 -4.68 -3.58 4.23
CA GLY A 58 -3.94 -2.44 3.68
C GLY A 58 -2.43 -2.66 3.76
N ILE A 59 -1.93 -3.10 4.90
CA ILE A 59 -0.51 -3.42 5.10
C ILE A 59 -0.09 -4.57 4.17
N LEU A 60 -0.91 -5.62 4.05
CA LEU A 60 -0.65 -6.75 3.16
C LEU A 60 -0.56 -6.30 1.69
N HIS A 61 -1.50 -5.47 1.24
CA HIS A 61 -1.49 -4.90 -0.11
C HIS A 61 -0.24 -4.04 -0.36
N ALA A 62 0.18 -3.24 0.62
CA ALA A 62 1.40 -2.44 0.51
C ALA A 62 2.64 -3.32 0.31
N LEU A 63 2.78 -4.36 1.14
CA LEU A 63 3.88 -5.31 1.05
C LEU A 63 3.87 -6.08 -0.28
N TRP A 64 2.72 -6.57 -0.74
CA TRP A 64 2.59 -7.24 -2.02
C TRP A 64 2.96 -6.33 -3.19
N ASN A 65 2.46 -5.11 -3.21
CA ASN A 65 2.78 -4.16 -4.27
C ASN A 65 4.27 -3.83 -4.31
N ALA A 66 4.88 -3.55 -3.17
CA ALA A 66 6.31 -3.26 -3.08
C ALA A 66 7.16 -4.45 -3.57
N ARG A 67 6.79 -5.68 -3.19
CA ARG A 67 7.49 -6.89 -3.61
C ARG A 67 7.37 -7.15 -5.11
N ARG A 68 6.17 -7.02 -5.67
CA ARG A 68 5.93 -7.18 -7.12
C ARG A 68 6.72 -6.18 -7.96
N GLN A 69 7.06 -5.04 -7.39
CA GLN A 69 7.92 -4.01 -7.99
C GLN A 69 9.43 -4.28 -7.79
N GLY A 70 9.80 -5.42 -7.22
CA GLY A 70 11.19 -5.78 -6.99
C GLY A 70 11.84 -5.10 -5.79
N CYS A 71 11.07 -4.42 -4.93
CA CYS A 71 11.58 -3.79 -3.74
C CYS A 71 12.05 -4.84 -2.72
N ARG A 72 13.24 -4.65 -2.15
CA ARG A 72 13.82 -5.55 -1.15
C ARG A 72 13.87 -4.95 0.26
N ARG A 73 13.64 -3.66 0.38
CA ARG A 73 13.62 -2.93 1.66
C ARG A 73 12.41 -2.04 1.72
N VAL A 74 11.57 -2.22 2.72
CA VAL A 74 10.32 -1.46 2.86
C VAL A 74 10.08 -1.09 4.33
N ILE A 75 9.56 0.10 4.53
CA ILE A 75 9.03 0.54 5.82
C ILE A 75 7.56 0.89 5.58
N VAL A 76 6.67 0.19 6.27
CA VAL A 76 5.24 0.46 6.21
C VAL A 76 4.85 1.35 7.40
N HIS A 77 4.26 2.48 7.10
CA HIS A 77 3.73 3.43 8.07
C HIS A 77 2.21 3.33 8.08
N SER A 78 1.63 3.02 9.22
CA SER A 78 0.18 2.84 9.39
C SER A 78 -0.40 3.87 10.34
N ASP A 79 -1.65 4.24 10.12
CA ASP A 79 -2.44 5.07 11.02
C ASP A 79 -3.15 4.27 12.12
N HIS A 80 -2.88 2.97 12.22
CA HIS A 80 -3.56 2.06 13.13
C HIS A 80 -2.61 1.45 14.18
N PRO A 81 -2.43 2.11 15.35
CA PRO A 81 -1.45 1.69 16.35
C PRO A 81 -1.64 0.28 16.90
N GLU A 82 -2.89 -0.16 17.08
CA GLU A 82 -3.19 -1.49 17.64
C GLU A 82 -2.76 -2.61 16.68
N VAL A 83 -3.00 -2.45 15.39
CA VAL A 83 -2.57 -3.42 14.36
C VAL A 83 -1.06 -3.46 14.26
N VAL A 84 -0.39 -2.32 14.30
CA VAL A 84 1.07 -2.24 14.33
C VAL A 84 1.64 -2.97 15.55
N ALA A 85 1.05 -2.76 16.73
CA ALA A 85 1.45 -3.44 17.96
C ALA A 85 1.28 -4.96 17.87
N GLN A 86 0.19 -5.44 17.29
CA GLN A 86 -0.04 -6.87 17.05
C GLN A 86 1.01 -7.45 16.09
N ILE A 87 1.28 -6.79 14.97
CA ILE A 87 2.28 -7.24 13.98
C ILE A 87 3.68 -7.32 14.61
N ASN A 88 4.02 -6.35 15.45
CA ASN A 88 5.34 -6.26 16.10
C ASN A 88 5.46 -7.13 17.37
N GLY A 89 4.41 -7.85 17.75
CA GLY A 89 4.42 -8.72 18.94
C GLY A 89 4.39 -7.98 20.28
N VAL A 90 3.96 -6.71 20.27
CA VAL A 90 3.82 -5.90 21.50
C VAL A 90 2.54 -6.24 22.26
N CYS A 91 1.51 -6.69 21.57
CA CYS A 91 0.27 -7.19 22.14
C CYS A 91 -0.21 -8.45 21.42
N GLU A 92 -1.15 -9.16 22.03
CA GLU A 92 -1.73 -10.37 21.46
C GLU A 92 -2.58 -10.06 20.23
N VAL A 93 -2.54 -10.97 19.26
CA VAL A 93 -3.38 -10.90 18.07
C VAL A 93 -4.78 -11.38 18.42
N ARG A 94 -5.79 -10.60 18.08
CA ARG A 94 -7.19 -10.99 18.27
C ARG A 94 -7.52 -12.24 17.45
N PHE A 95 -8.33 -13.12 17.99
CA PHE A 95 -8.64 -14.44 17.40
C PHE A 95 -9.03 -14.35 15.92
N GLY A 96 -9.94 -13.45 15.55
CA GLY A 96 -10.38 -13.29 14.16
C GLY A 96 -9.35 -12.70 13.19
N LEU A 97 -8.18 -12.27 13.68
CA LEU A 97 -7.13 -11.62 12.92
C LEU A 97 -5.86 -12.47 12.75
N ILE A 98 -5.87 -13.70 13.29
CA ILE A 98 -4.69 -14.59 13.22
C ILE A 98 -4.29 -14.89 11.78
N GLY A 99 -5.25 -15.18 10.89
CA GLY A 99 -4.98 -15.44 9.48
C GLY A 99 -4.27 -14.25 8.79
N PRO A 100 -4.87 -13.06 8.77
CA PRO A 100 -4.22 -11.85 8.24
C PRO A 100 -2.87 -11.53 8.88
N TYR A 101 -2.74 -11.72 10.18
CA TYR A 101 -1.47 -11.56 10.88
C TYR A 101 -0.38 -12.48 10.34
N LEU A 102 -0.68 -13.77 10.17
CA LEU A 102 0.27 -14.75 9.64
C LEU A 102 0.69 -14.42 8.20
N GLU A 103 -0.24 -13.96 7.36
CA GLU A 103 0.06 -13.53 5.99
C GLU A 103 1.03 -12.35 5.99
N VAL A 104 0.79 -11.33 6.81
CA VAL A 104 1.68 -10.17 6.93
C VAL A 104 3.06 -10.59 7.44
N ARG A 105 3.12 -11.43 8.48
CA ARG A 105 4.39 -11.93 9.04
C ARG A 105 5.19 -12.72 8.01
N ALA A 106 4.55 -13.61 7.28
CA ALA A 106 5.20 -14.39 6.23
C ALA A 106 5.79 -13.47 5.15
N LEU A 107 5.03 -12.46 4.75
CA LEU A 107 5.47 -11.54 3.70
C LEU A 107 6.60 -10.62 4.17
N LEU A 108 6.60 -10.17 5.43
CA LEU A 108 7.71 -9.42 6.01
C LEU A 108 9.04 -10.20 5.98
N HIS A 109 8.99 -11.50 6.24
CA HIS A 109 10.18 -12.36 6.17
C HIS A 109 10.73 -12.55 4.75
N ALA A 110 9.92 -12.30 3.74
CA ALA A 110 10.34 -12.39 2.35
C ALA A 110 11.19 -11.20 1.86
N TYR A 111 11.28 -10.14 2.65
CA TYR A 111 12.11 -8.98 2.38
C TYR A 111 13.51 -9.14 2.98
N ARG A 112 14.49 -8.46 2.39
CA ARG A 112 15.81 -8.31 3.02
C ARG A 112 15.74 -7.48 4.31
N SER A 113 14.86 -6.48 4.32
CA SER A 113 14.56 -5.66 5.49
C SER A 113 13.14 -5.11 5.32
N ALA A 114 12.28 -5.41 6.26
CA ALA A 114 10.94 -4.86 6.32
C ALA A 114 10.53 -4.61 7.76
N ARG A 115 9.82 -3.52 7.98
CA ARG A 115 9.23 -3.21 9.28
C ARG A 115 7.93 -2.46 9.11
N VAL A 116 7.10 -2.55 10.14
CA VAL A 116 5.82 -1.83 10.23
C VAL A 116 5.87 -0.94 11.44
N GLU A 117 5.52 0.32 11.27
CA GLU A 117 5.53 1.31 12.34
C GLU A 117 4.33 2.25 12.25
N VAL A 118 4.02 2.93 13.34
CA VAL A 118 2.96 3.94 13.35
C VAL A 118 3.50 5.22 12.67
N ASP A 119 2.70 5.79 11.77
CA ASP A 119 3.07 7.07 11.16
C ASP A 119 3.02 8.22 12.18
N VAL A 120 4.12 8.94 12.28
CA VAL A 120 4.25 10.16 13.10
C VAL A 120 4.44 11.41 12.24
N SER A 121 4.59 11.26 10.93
CA SER A 121 4.86 12.37 10.00
C SER A 121 3.61 13.08 9.50
N GLY A 122 2.45 12.46 9.62
CA GLY A 122 1.20 12.94 9.03
C GLY A 122 1.02 12.63 7.54
N ARG A 123 1.98 11.99 6.90
CA ARG A 123 1.88 11.61 5.47
C ARG A 123 0.79 10.57 5.19
N VAL A 124 0.37 9.86 6.19
CA VAL A 124 -0.76 8.90 6.13
C VAL A 124 -2.09 9.59 5.77
N GLU A 125 -2.20 10.90 5.93
CA GLU A 125 -3.42 11.65 5.58
C GLU A 125 -3.74 11.57 4.07
N GLU A 126 -2.73 11.57 3.21
CA GLU A 126 -2.94 11.37 1.77
C GLU A 126 -3.47 9.95 1.49
N ALA A 127 -2.94 8.93 2.15
CA ALA A 127 -3.43 7.56 2.05
C ALA A 127 -4.88 7.45 2.56
N ARG A 128 -5.22 8.17 3.63
CA ARG A 128 -6.58 8.21 4.16
C ARG A 128 -7.56 8.84 3.17
N ALA A 129 -7.17 9.91 2.50
CA ALA A 129 -7.97 10.52 1.44
C ALA A 129 -8.20 9.58 0.25
N LEU A 130 -7.19 8.80 -0.14
CA LEU A 130 -7.32 7.77 -1.18
C LEU A 130 -8.29 6.65 -0.77
N ALA A 131 -8.22 6.20 0.48
CA ALA A 131 -9.14 5.19 1.01
C ALA A 131 -10.59 5.70 1.00
N ALA A 132 -10.82 6.94 1.45
CA ALA A 132 -12.14 7.55 1.45
C ALA A 132 -12.69 7.70 0.02
N ALA A 133 -11.87 8.14 -0.92
CA ALA A 133 -12.25 8.26 -2.33
C ALA A 133 -12.60 6.90 -2.95
N ALA A 134 -11.82 5.86 -2.65
CA ALA A 134 -12.07 4.49 -3.12
C ALA A 134 -13.37 3.92 -2.54
N LEU A 135 -13.71 4.26 -1.30
CA LEU A 135 -14.95 3.82 -0.67
C LEU A 135 -16.18 4.53 -1.26
N ALA A 136 -16.05 5.80 -1.61
CA ALA A 136 -17.12 6.60 -2.21
C ALA A 136 -17.36 6.26 -3.70
N ALA A 137 -16.38 5.68 -4.39
CA ALA A 137 -16.52 5.29 -5.79
C ALA A 137 -17.42 4.06 -5.92
N ASP A 138 -18.51 4.17 -6.72
CA ASP A 138 -19.42 3.05 -7.01
C ASP A 138 -18.80 1.98 -7.93
N VAL A 139 -17.63 2.23 -8.46
CA VAL A 139 -16.94 1.36 -9.41
C VAL A 139 -15.64 0.85 -8.79
N THR A 140 -15.44 -0.46 -8.86
CA THR A 140 -14.21 -1.17 -8.48
C THR A 140 -13.05 -0.87 -9.45
N ASP A 141 -12.89 0.37 -9.86
CA ASP A 141 -11.72 0.75 -10.61
C ASP A 141 -10.58 1.05 -9.64
N ASP A 142 -9.52 0.26 -9.74
CA ASP A 142 -8.25 0.59 -9.13
C ASP A 142 -7.82 1.98 -9.64
N ILE A 143 -7.95 3.01 -8.83
CA ILE A 143 -7.38 4.32 -9.15
C ILE A 143 -5.87 4.19 -9.00
N VAL A 144 -5.29 3.47 -9.92
CA VAL A 144 -3.86 3.28 -10.01
C VAL A 144 -3.31 4.34 -10.94
N ARG A 145 -2.70 5.37 -10.41
CA ARG A 145 -1.75 6.16 -11.19
C ARG A 145 -0.41 5.43 -11.11
N ASP A 146 -0.20 4.52 -12.05
CA ASP A 146 1.04 3.79 -12.18
C ASP A 146 2.16 4.73 -12.64
N LEU A 147 2.91 5.22 -11.68
CA LEU A 147 4.28 5.65 -11.94
C LEU A 147 5.17 4.46 -11.61
N PRO A 148 5.94 3.92 -12.55
CA PRO A 148 6.82 2.81 -12.25
C PRO A 148 7.83 3.22 -11.17
N LEU A 149 8.00 2.36 -10.15
CA LEU A 149 8.88 2.61 -9.01
C LEU A 149 10.36 2.83 -9.39
N TRP A 150 10.72 2.53 -10.63
CA TRP A 150 12.09 2.68 -11.17
C TRP A 150 12.21 3.72 -12.28
N ALA A 151 11.14 4.47 -12.61
CA ALA A 151 11.25 5.56 -13.58
C ALA A 151 12.20 6.60 -13.02
N GLY A 152 13.47 6.51 -13.41
CA GLY A 152 14.43 7.57 -13.18
C GLY A 152 13.99 8.86 -13.88
N PRO A 153 14.55 10.02 -13.52
CA PRO A 153 14.28 11.27 -14.21
C PRO A 153 14.67 11.11 -15.67
N GLY A 154 13.69 11.05 -16.58
CA GLY A 154 13.93 10.89 -18.02
C GLY A 154 13.03 9.87 -18.72
N ALA A 155 12.21 9.09 -18.03
CA ALA A 155 11.20 8.26 -18.68
C ALA A 155 9.97 9.10 -19.05
N GLU A 156 10.15 10.07 -19.89
CA GLU A 156 9.05 10.70 -20.60
C GLU A 156 8.42 9.64 -21.50
N ALA A 157 7.16 9.34 -21.28
CA ALA A 157 6.38 8.48 -22.15
C ALA A 157 6.33 9.11 -23.54
N GLY A 158 7.17 8.62 -24.43
CA GLY A 158 7.06 8.90 -25.86
C GLY A 158 5.74 8.36 -26.37
N SER A 159 4.70 9.16 -26.37
CA SER A 159 3.51 8.88 -27.16
C SER A 159 3.84 9.09 -28.63
N SER A 160 4.49 8.10 -29.22
CA SER A 160 4.62 8.02 -30.67
C SER A 160 3.31 7.52 -31.25
N GLY A 161 2.45 8.45 -31.60
CA GLY A 161 1.31 8.21 -32.49
C GLY A 161 1.83 7.74 -33.85
N ARG A 162 1.77 6.45 -34.11
CA ARG A 162 1.84 5.93 -35.46
C ARG A 162 0.49 6.13 -36.13
N GLN A 163 0.35 7.24 -36.85
CA GLN A 163 -0.60 7.33 -37.95
C GLN A 163 -0.10 6.42 -39.05
N GLY A 164 -0.84 5.34 -39.30
CA GLY A 164 -0.64 4.53 -40.50
C GLY A 164 -1.11 5.30 -41.74
N PRO A 165 -0.48 5.13 -42.90
CA PRO A 165 -0.90 5.80 -44.12
C PRO A 165 -2.22 5.22 -44.62
N ALA A 166 -3.14 6.12 -44.95
CA ALA A 166 -4.33 5.80 -45.71
C ALA A 166 -3.90 5.30 -47.09
N VAL A 167 -4.33 4.10 -47.44
CA VAL A 167 -4.23 3.58 -48.80
C VAL A 167 -5.49 3.98 -49.51
N ALA A 168 -5.32 4.74 -50.57
CA ALA A 168 -6.36 5.06 -51.55
C ALA A 168 -6.76 3.83 -52.36
#